data_9f2d3011132952bc94e255fa8eca1be0
#
_entry.id   9f2d3011132952bc94e255fa8eca1be0
#
_cell.length_a   1.000
_cell.length_b   1.000
_cell.length_c   1.000
_cell.angle_alpha   90.00
_cell.angle_beta   90.00
_cell.angle_gamma   90.00
#
_symmetry.space_group_name_H-M   'P 1'
#
loop_
_entity.id
_entity.type
_entity.pdbx_description
1 polymer ?
#
loop_
_entity_poly.entity_id
_entity_poly.type
_entity_poly.pdbx_seq_one_letter_code
_entity_poly.pdbx_strand_id
1 'polypeptide(L)'
;MFSKFLSIIVFFCFIFNNHALSDKWNINIEGYLSGFKVGKSNVIFEINDDKYELIALSNTTGITKLFYPWKQIIEISGSFKNFIVKPLIYNISDIRENKEPGFINIKYQNNYPVILDAHPKPENDTRRESIPKHLLKDTIDPVNSIIYIGFLSASNDSCNHTINVFDGRRRFNLQFIEIDKNNNELICKLKIIRIAGYSKKELSKHPKEGNIIFNKLSNIENFYFPKEVKIPLSIGSFYVNLTENYVLQ
;
A
#
# COMPACT_ATOMS: atom_id res chain seq x y z
N MET A 1 -73.74 25.84 -10.94
CA MET A 1 -72.71 25.54 -11.96
C MET A 1 -71.38 25.48 -11.20
N PHE A 2 -70.88 24.25 -10.93
CA PHE A 2 -69.65 24.04 -10.19
C PHE A 2 -68.49 23.89 -11.14
N SER A 3 -67.56 24.86 -11.11
CA SER A 3 -66.28 24.76 -11.78
C SER A 3 -65.32 23.96 -10.93
N LYS A 4 -64.87 22.80 -11.42
CA LYS A 4 -63.87 21.98 -10.81
C LYS A 4 -62.48 22.51 -11.20
N PHE A 5 -61.79 23.12 -10.24
CA PHE A 5 -60.35 23.40 -10.36
C PHE A 5 -59.56 22.09 -10.12
N LEU A 6 -59.01 21.56 -11.18
CA LEU A 6 -58.11 20.41 -11.12
C LEU A 6 -56.68 20.93 -10.87
N SER A 7 -56.24 20.85 -9.64
CA SER A 7 -54.86 21.20 -9.23
C SER A 7 -53.92 20.07 -9.61
N ILE A 8 -53.14 20.25 -10.67
CA ILE A 8 -52.07 19.32 -11.06
C ILE A 8 -50.87 19.63 -10.19
N ILE A 9 -50.67 18.82 -9.15
CA ILE A 9 -49.43 18.82 -8.37
C ILE A 9 -48.37 18.07 -9.19
N VAL A 10 -47.52 18.82 -9.88
CA VAL A 10 -46.31 18.27 -10.49
C VAL A 10 -45.34 17.95 -9.36
N PHE A 11 -45.28 16.67 -9.02
CA PHE A 11 -44.27 16.14 -8.10
C PHE A 11 -42.95 16.10 -8.86
N PHE A 12 -42.15 17.17 -8.69
CA PHE A 12 -40.81 17.27 -9.25
C PHE A 12 -39.90 16.38 -8.39
N CYS A 13 -39.79 15.10 -8.77
CA CYS A 13 -38.76 14.22 -8.20
C CYS A 13 -37.40 14.76 -8.66
N PHE A 14 -36.78 15.57 -7.81
CA PHE A 14 -35.36 15.82 -7.88
C PHE A 14 -34.66 14.48 -7.62
N ILE A 15 -34.33 13.78 -8.66
CA ILE A 15 -33.36 12.70 -8.62
C ILE A 15 -32.02 13.40 -8.36
N PHE A 16 -31.66 13.52 -7.09
CA PHE A 16 -30.28 13.83 -6.73
C PHE A 16 -29.43 12.65 -7.19
N ASN A 17 -28.90 12.77 -8.40
CA ASN A 17 -27.76 11.95 -8.80
C ASN A 17 -26.65 12.33 -7.84
N ASN A 18 -26.50 11.59 -6.75
CA ASN A 18 -25.26 11.57 -6.01
C ASN A 18 -24.22 10.99 -6.94
N HIS A 19 -23.55 11.83 -7.70
CA HIS A 19 -22.31 11.46 -8.31
C HIS A 19 -21.37 11.17 -7.14
N ALA A 20 -21.08 9.90 -6.90
CA ALA A 20 -20.00 9.53 -6.05
C ALA A 20 -18.75 10.22 -6.63
N LEU A 21 -18.25 11.21 -5.92
CA LEU A 21 -17.00 11.88 -6.28
C LEU A 21 -15.90 10.85 -6.03
N SER A 22 -15.33 10.32 -7.10
CA SER A 22 -14.12 9.53 -7.03
C SER A 22 -12.96 10.49 -6.79
N ASP A 23 -12.32 10.35 -5.65
CA ASP A 23 -11.08 11.08 -5.38
C ASP A 23 -9.90 10.29 -5.90
N LYS A 24 -9.13 10.89 -6.80
CA LYS A 24 -8.00 10.28 -7.47
C LYS A 24 -6.74 11.11 -7.28
N TRP A 25 -5.68 10.49 -6.79
CA TRP A 25 -4.38 11.13 -6.54
C TRP A 25 -3.32 10.55 -7.44
N ASN A 26 -2.47 11.42 -7.95
CA ASN A 26 -1.22 11.06 -8.58
C ASN A 26 -0.08 11.44 -7.64
N ILE A 27 0.69 10.45 -7.23
CA ILE A 27 1.71 10.58 -6.19
C ILE A 27 3.05 10.16 -6.78
N ASN A 28 4.02 11.09 -6.75
CA ASN A 28 5.39 10.83 -7.18
C ASN A 28 6.27 10.53 -5.97
N ILE A 29 7.00 9.42 -6.05
CA ILE A 29 7.87 8.93 -4.99
C ILE A 29 9.27 8.75 -5.55
N GLU A 30 10.27 9.16 -4.79
CA GLU A 30 11.67 8.97 -5.12
C GLU A 30 12.39 8.14 -4.08
N GLY A 31 13.25 7.23 -4.56
CA GLY A 31 14.08 6.36 -3.72
C GLY A 31 15.55 6.72 -3.83
N TYR A 32 16.22 6.77 -2.68
CA TYR A 32 17.63 7.11 -2.55
C TYR A 32 18.38 6.03 -1.77
N LEU A 33 19.61 5.76 -2.15
CA LEU A 33 20.55 4.91 -1.42
C LEU A 33 21.80 5.74 -1.11
N SER A 34 22.08 5.95 0.17
CA SER A 34 23.22 6.76 0.63
C SER A 34 23.31 8.12 -0.05
N GLY A 35 22.15 8.78 -0.28
CA GLY A 35 22.06 10.09 -0.92
C GLY A 35 21.96 10.09 -2.44
N PHE A 36 22.20 8.96 -3.11
CA PHE A 36 22.08 8.84 -4.56
C PHE A 36 20.67 8.38 -4.94
N LYS A 37 20.03 9.09 -5.87
CA LYS A 37 18.72 8.68 -6.42
C LYS A 37 18.87 7.38 -7.20
N VAL A 38 18.19 6.32 -6.72
CA VAL A 38 18.28 4.97 -7.30
C VAL A 38 17.01 4.55 -8.01
N GLY A 39 15.87 5.20 -7.72
CA GLY A 39 14.60 4.82 -8.30
C GLY A 39 13.55 5.91 -8.16
N LYS A 40 12.46 5.73 -8.88
CA LYS A 40 11.23 6.51 -8.78
C LYS A 40 10.00 5.61 -8.92
N SER A 41 8.89 6.05 -8.37
CA SER A 41 7.58 5.44 -8.55
C SER A 41 6.55 6.52 -8.83
N ASN A 42 5.65 6.25 -9.76
CA ASN A 42 4.41 6.98 -9.93
C ASN A 42 3.27 6.11 -9.42
N VAL A 43 2.49 6.63 -8.51
CA VAL A 43 1.38 5.94 -7.86
C VAL A 43 0.08 6.67 -8.17
N ILE A 44 -0.86 5.95 -8.74
CA ILE A 44 -2.24 6.41 -8.90
C ILE A 44 -3.04 5.73 -7.81
N PHE A 45 -3.62 6.51 -6.91
CA PHE A 45 -4.48 6.03 -5.84
C PHE A 45 -5.87 6.62 -6.01
N GLU A 46 -6.89 5.78 -5.97
CA GLU A 46 -8.28 6.17 -6.19
C GLU A 46 -9.15 5.61 -5.05
N ILE A 47 -10.02 6.48 -4.53
CA ILE A 47 -11.05 6.10 -3.56
C ILE A 47 -12.41 6.44 -4.17
N ASN A 48 -13.30 5.46 -4.17
CA ASN A 48 -14.67 5.61 -4.63
C ASN A 48 -15.60 4.96 -3.60
N ASP A 49 -16.33 5.78 -2.86
CA ASP A 49 -17.14 5.40 -1.70
C ASP A 49 -16.31 4.63 -0.65
N ASP A 50 -16.58 3.33 -0.49
CA ASP A 50 -15.89 2.43 0.45
C ASP A 50 -14.85 1.53 -0.23
N LYS A 51 -14.53 1.77 -1.50
CA LYS A 51 -13.55 1.01 -2.28
C LYS A 51 -12.33 1.85 -2.57
N TYR A 52 -11.21 1.18 -2.76
CA TYR A 52 -9.98 1.81 -3.21
C TYR A 52 -9.26 0.93 -4.22
N GLU A 53 -8.52 1.61 -5.08
CA GLU A 53 -7.60 1.00 -6.04
C GLU A 53 -6.29 1.78 -6.02
N LEU A 54 -5.17 1.06 -6.21
CA LEU A 54 -3.86 1.68 -6.34
C LEU A 54 -3.05 0.95 -7.41
N ILE A 55 -2.47 1.75 -8.29
CA ILE A 55 -1.51 1.29 -9.30
C ILE A 55 -0.20 2.02 -9.07
N ALA A 56 0.90 1.30 -8.89
CA ALA A 56 2.23 1.86 -8.74
C ALA A 56 3.16 1.36 -9.85
N LEU A 57 3.79 2.30 -10.54
CA LEU A 57 4.78 2.03 -11.59
C LEU A 57 6.14 2.51 -11.10
N SER A 58 7.01 1.58 -10.74
CA SER A 58 8.33 1.86 -10.20
C SER A 58 9.44 1.48 -11.19
N ASN A 59 10.51 2.23 -11.21
CA ASN A 59 11.69 1.90 -12.01
C ASN A 59 12.97 2.48 -11.43
N THR A 60 14.09 1.83 -11.72
CA THR A 60 15.42 2.38 -11.42
C THR A 60 15.72 3.58 -12.31
N THR A 61 16.51 4.53 -11.77
CA THR A 61 16.87 5.80 -12.44
C THR A 61 18.37 6.06 -12.35
N GLY A 62 18.85 7.04 -13.14
CA GLY A 62 20.22 7.47 -13.10
C GLY A 62 21.22 6.35 -13.38
N ILE A 63 22.34 6.37 -12.70
CA ILE A 63 23.41 5.37 -12.86
C ILE A 63 22.95 3.95 -12.48
N THR A 64 22.02 3.82 -11.54
CA THR A 64 21.49 2.53 -11.12
C THR A 64 20.78 1.80 -12.27
N LYS A 65 20.10 2.55 -13.17
CA LYS A 65 19.45 1.98 -14.35
C LYS A 65 20.43 1.31 -15.31
N LEU A 66 21.66 1.82 -15.42
CA LEU A 66 22.69 1.28 -16.31
C LEU A 66 23.18 -0.10 -15.85
N PHE A 67 23.30 -0.31 -14.53
CA PHE A 67 23.81 -1.55 -13.95
C PHE A 67 22.72 -2.52 -13.51
N TYR A 68 21.54 -2.00 -13.25
CA TYR A 68 20.40 -2.77 -12.74
C TYR A 68 19.08 -2.22 -13.28
N PRO A 69 18.82 -2.38 -14.59
CA PRO A 69 17.53 -1.99 -15.17
C PRO A 69 16.42 -2.85 -14.59
N TRP A 70 15.49 -2.18 -13.87
CA TRP A 70 14.39 -2.82 -13.18
C TRP A 70 13.14 -1.98 -13.27
N LYS A 71 12.02 -2.63 -13.49
CA LYS A 71 10.68 -2.06 -13.42
C LYS A 71 9.81 -2.94 -12.56
N GLN A 72 8.87 -2.33 -11.85
CA GLN A 72 7.86 -3.03 -11.07
C GLN A 72 6.50 -2.40 -11.31
N ILE A 73 5.50 -3.24 -11.44
CA ILE A 73 4.10 -2.85 -11.49
C ILE A 73 3.43 -3.49 -10.28
N ILE A 74 2.71 -2.68 -9.51
CA ILE A 74 1.90 -3.14 -8.40
C ILE A 74 0.48 -2.65 -8.64
N GLU A 75 -0.48 -3.56 -8.49
CA GLU A 75 -1.91 -3.26 -8.57
C GLU A 75 -2.58 -3.86 -7.35
N ILE A 76 -3.30 -3.05 -6.61
CA ILE A 76 -4.10 -3.49 -5.49
C ILE A 76 -5.51 -2.95 -5.58
N SER A 77 -6.46 -3.68 -5.03
CA SER A 77 -7.81 -3.20 -4.78
C SER A 77 -8.34 -3.77 -3.48
N GLY A 78 -9.32 -3.08 -2.93
CA GLY A 78 -9.97 -3.50 -1.70
C GLY A 78 -11.13 -2.58 -1.33
N SER A 79 -11.63 -2.75 -0.13
CA SER A 79 -12.62 -1.88 0.47
C SER A 79 -12.22 -1.53 1.89
N PHE A 80 -12.82 -0.48 2.42
CA PHE A 80 -12.66 -0.11 3.82
C PHE A 80 -14.02 0.22 4.42
N LYS A 81 -14.18 -0.13 5.69
CA LYS A 81 -15.38 0.21 6.46
C LYS A 81 -14.96 0.47 7.90
N ASN A 82 -15.36 1.63 8.43
CA ASN A 82 -14.97 2.04 9.79
C ASN A 82 -13.45 1.93 10.01
N PHE A 83 -12.65 2.44 9.05
CA PHE A 83 -11.18 2.41 9.05
C PHE A 83 -10.54 1.01 8.95
N ILE A 84 -11.34 -0.05 8.81
CA ILE A 84 -10.84 -1.41 8.63
C ILE A 84 -10.72 -1.69 7.14
N VAL A 85 -9.49 -1.89 6.67
CA VAL A 85 -9.18 -2.25 5.29
C VAL A 85 -9.42 -3.75 5.07
N LYS A 86 -10.11 -4.07 3.98
CA LYS A 86 -10.33 -5.43 3.48
C LYS A 86 -9.74 -5.54 2.09
N PRO A 87 -8.52 -6.05 1.94
CA PRO A 87 -7.91 -6.25 0.64
C PRO A 87 -8.71 -7.27 -0.18
N LEU A 88 -8.75 -7.07 -1.49
CA LEU A 88 -9.37 -7.97 -2.44
C LEU A 88 -8.34 -8.59 -3.37
N ILE A 89 -7.47 -7.76 -3.95
CA ILE A 89 -6.45 -8.15 -4.93
C ILE A 89 -5.10 -7.53 -4.54
N TYR A 90 -4.04 -8.29 -4.76
CA TYR A 90 -2.66 -7.82 -4.78
C TYR A 90 -1.92 -8.51 -5.92
N ASN A 91 -1.55 -7.73 -6.91
CA ASN A 91 -0.73 -8.16 -8.04
C ASN A 91 0.58 -7.39 -8.04
N ILE A 92 1.68 -8.09 -8.15
CA ILE A 92 3.01 -7.50 -8.30
C ILE A 92 3.76 -8.19 -9.42
N SER A 93 4.41 -7.41 -10.27
CA SER A 93 5.23 -7.90 -11.37
C SER A 93 6.56 -7.18 -11.38
N ASP A 94 7.65 -7.94 -11.37
CA ASP A 94 9.03 -7.48 -11.48
C ASP A 94 9.58 -7.79 -12.87
N ILE A 95 9.96 -6.76 -13.61
CA ILE A 95 10.51 -6.87 -14.96
C ILE A 95 11.98 -6.47 -14.90
N ARG A 96 12.86 -7.37 -15.31
CA ARG A 96 14.31 -7.15 -15.41
C ARG A 96 14.76 -7.50 -16.79
N GLU A 97 15.65 -6.70 -17.33
CA GLU A 97 16.26 -6.98 -18.61
C GLU A 97 16.95 -8.35 -18.61
N ASN A 98 16.76 -9.12 -19.67
CA ASN A 98 17.34 -10.46 -19.86
C ASN A 98 16.97 -11.52 -18.79
N LYS A 99 15.83 -11.35 -18.08
CA LYS A 99 15.29 -12.33 -17.16
C LYS A 99 13.79 -12.49 -17.38
N GLU A 100 13.30 -13.69 -17.10
CA GLU A 100 11.86 -13.89 -17.04
C GLU A 100 11.25 -12.98 -15.98
N PRO A 101 10.10 -12.34 -16.27
CA PRO A 101 9.39 -11.53 -15.29
C PRO A 101 9.00 -12.35 -14.06
N GLY A 102 9.32 -11.83 -12.89
CA GLY A 102 8.80 -12.39 -11.65
C GLY A 102 7.44 -11.76 -11.32
N PHE A 103 6.47 -12.56 -10.89
CA PHE A 103 5.18 -12.02 -10.48
C PHE A 103 4.52 -12.84 -9.37
N ILE A 104 3.58 -12.23 -8.67
CA ILE A 104 2.70 -12.89 -7.70
C ILE A 104 1.33 -12.22 -7.79
N ASN A 105 0.28 -13.04 -7.94
CA ASN A 105 -1.10 -12.62 -7.96
C ASN A 105 -1.82 -13.24 -6.76
N ILE A 106 -2.32 -12.41 -5.86
CA ILE A 106 -3.03 -12.85 -4.65
C ILE A 106 -4.45 -12.31 -4.68
N LYS A 107 -5.41 -13.18 -4.38
CA LYS A 107 -6.80 -12.82 -4.07
C LYS A 107 -7.10 -13.14 -2.61
N TYR A 108 -7.78 -12.22 -1.94
CA TYR A 108 -8.20 -12.44 -0.56
C TYR A 108 -9.60 -13.03 -0.51
N GLN A 109 -9.77 -14.11 0.25
CA GLN A 109 -11.05 -14.79 0.45
C GLN A 109 -11.19 -15.15 1.92
N ASN A 110 -12.24 -14.69 2.59
CA ASN A 110 -12.50 -14.96 4.01
C ASN A 110 -11.30 -14.67 4.92
N ASN A 111 -10.63 -13.52 4.69
CA ASN A 111 -9.42 -13.07 5.39
C ASN A 111 -8.20 -13.99 5.17
N TYR A 112 -8.19 -14.78 4.11
CA TYR A 112 -7.03 -15.58 3.70
C TYR A 112 -6.49 -15.08 2.36
N PRO A 113 -5.16 -14.92 2.21
CA PRO A 113 -4.53 -14.73 0.92
C PRO A 113 -4.47 -16.07 0.17
N VAL A 114 -4.98 -16.08 -1.04
CA VAL A 114 -4.91 -17.20 -1.97
C VAL A 114 -4.04 -16.79 -3.14
N ILE A 115 -2.89 -17.43 -3.31
CA ILE A 115 -2.04 -17.23 -4.48
C ILE A 115 -2.75 -17.86 -5.67
N LEU A 116 -3.16 -17.05 -6.64
CA LEU A 116 -3.78 -17.49 -7.87
C LEU A 116 -2.73 -17.98 -8.87
N ASP A 117 -1.64 -17.21 -8.97
CA ASP A 117 -0.52 -17.52 -9.84
C ASP A 117 0.75 -16.81 -9.35
N ALA A 118 1.91 -17.38 -9.65
CA ALA A 118 3.20 -16.79 -9.31
C ALA A 118 4.33 -17.37 -10.16
N HIS A 119 5.28 -16.51 -10.51
CA HIS A 119 6.54 -16.95 -11.13
C HIS A 119 7.75 -16.32 -10.41
N PRO A 120 8.79 -17.10 -10.01
CA PRO A 120 8.73 -18.55 -9.84
C PRO A 120 7.70 -18.93 -8.77
N LYS A 121 7.13 -20.13 -8.88
CA LYS A 121 6.15 -20.62 -7.88
C LYS A 121 6.78 -20.71 -6.49
N PRO A 122 6.08 -20.28 -5.42
CA PRO A 122 6.65 -20.30 -4.06
C PRO A 122 7.09 -21.68 -3.59
N GLU A 123 6.37 -22.74 -3.95
CA GLU A 123 6.69 -24.14 -3.63
C GLU A 123 7.99 -24.63 -4.27
N ASN A 124 8.44 -23.98 -5.34
CA ASN A 124 9.72 -24.31 -6.01
C ASN A 124 10.92 -23.62 -5.37
N ASP A 125 10.72 -22.72 -4.39
CA ASP A 125 11.82 -22.04 -3.71
C ASP A 125 12.33 -22.84 -2.50
N THR A 126 13.18 -23.82 -2.78
CA THR A 126 13.77 -24.71 -1.76
C THR A 126 14.68 -24.01 -0.75
N ARG A 127 14.97 -22.71 -0.94
CA ARG A 127 15.78 -21.91 0.02
C ARG A 127 14.95 -21.49 1.24
N ARG A 128 13.62 -21.58 1.16
CA ARG A 128 12.68 -21.13 2.20
C ARG A 128 11.86 -22.29 2.71
N GLU A 129 11.54 -22.25 3.97
CA GLU A 129 10.55 -23.14 4.55
C GLU A 129 9.15 -22.69 4.14
N SER A 130 8.25 -23.66 3.95
CA SER A 130 6.85 -23.36 3.67
C SER A 130 6.19 -22.68 4.86
N ILE A 131 5.30 -21.74 4.60
CA ILE A 131 4.58 -21.04 5.67
C ILE A 131 3.37 -21.89 6.09
N PRO A 132 3.25 -22.23 7.39
CA PRO A 132 2.07 -22.91 7.91
C PRO A 132 0.78 -22.13 7.62
N LYS A 133 -0.27 -22.80 7.14
CA LYS A 133 -1.53 -22.15 6.73
C LYS A 133 -2.14 -21.27 7.81
N HIS A 134 -2.09 -21.69 9.09
CA HIS A 134 -2.67 -20.91 10.18
C HIS A 134 -2.00 -19.53 10.38
N LEU A 135 -0.75 -19.36 9.92
CA LEU A 135 -0.05 -18.07 9.98
C LEU A 135 -0.47 -17.09 8.86
N LEU A 136 -1.22 -17.55 7.87
CA LEU A 136 -1.70 -16.73 6.76
C LEU A 136 -3.05 -16.07 7.04
N LYS A 137 -3.78 -16.56 8.05
CA LYS A 137 -5.07 -15.97 8.41
C LYS A 137 -4.91 -14.52 8.88
N ASP A 138 -5.83 -13.66 8.46
CA ASP A 138 -5.86 -12.23 8.81
C ASP A 138 -4.57 -11.50 8.47
N THR A 139 -3.88 -11.92 7.40
CA THR A 139 -2.75 -11.19 6.82
C THR A 139 -3.20 -10.34 5.63
N ILE A 140 -2.50 -9.25 5.40
CA ILE A 140 -2.64 -8.41 4.21
C ILE A 140 -1.28 -8.28 3.51
N ASP A 141 -1.25 -7.79 2.27
CA ASP A 141 0.00 -7.56 1.56
C ASP A 141 0.71 -6.28 2.01
N PRO A 142 1.97 -6.07 1.62
CA PRO A 142 2.74 -4.90 2.04
C PRO A 142 2.14 -3.56 1.67
N VAL A 143 1.49 -3.45 0.49
CA VAL A 143 0.93 -2.17 0.02
C VAL A 143 -0.39 -1.87 0.72
N ASN A 144 -1.28 -2.86 0.83
CA ASN A 144 -2.50 -2.72 1.62
C ASN A 144 -2.20 -2.43 3.10
N SER A 145 -1.05 -2.89 3.63
CA SER A 145 -0.65 -2.58 5.01
C SER A 145 -0.34 -1.11 5.22
N ILE A 146 0.19 -0.43 4.21
CA ILE A 146 0.44 1.02 4.24
C ILE A 146 -0.87 1.80 4.18
N ILE A 147 -1.81 1.37 3.35
CA ILE A 147 -3.15 1.99 3.34
C ILE A 147 -3.86 1.78 4.68
N TYR A 148 -3.77 0.57 5.22
CA TYR A 148 -4.42 0.24 6.49
C TYR A 148 -3.86 1.07 7.66
N ILE A 149 -2.53 1.20 7.79
CA ILE A 149 -1.95 2.04 8.83
C ILE A 149 -2.35 3.51 8.65
N GLY A 150 -2.50 3.99 7.42
CA GLY A 150 -2.96 5.35 7.14
C GLY A 150 -4.36 5.63 7.71
N PHE A 151 -5.32 4.74 7.51
CA PHE A 151 -6.66 4.84 8.07
C PHE A 151 -6.67 4.65 9.59
N LEU A 152 -5.97 3.63 10.11
CA LEU A 152 -5.89 3.36 11.55
C LEU A 152 -5.26 4.53 12.31
N SER A 153 -4.20 5.11 11.77
CA SER A 153 -3.52 6.25 12.40
C SER A 153 -4.43 7.47 12.47
N ALA A 154 -5.25 7.69 11.44
CA ALA A 154 -6.20 8.80 11.44
C ALA A 154 -7.33 8.59 12.45
N SER A 155 -7.84 7.36 12.57
CA SER A 155 -8.94 7.06 13.51
C SER A 155 -8.51 7.10 14.97
N ASN A 156 -7.26 6.73 15.26
CA ASN A 156 -6.74 6.65 16.63
C ASN A 156 -5.82 7.82 16.99
N ASP A 157 -5.58 8.73 16.06
CA ASP A 157 -4.61 9.83 16.17
C ASP A 157 -3.24 9.34 16.66
N SER A 158 -2.85 8.13 16.23
CA SER A 158 -1.60 7.45 16.61
C SER A 158 -1.24 6.35 15.63
N CYS A 159 0.07 6.12 15.42
CA CYS A 159 0.53 4.98 14.62
C CYS A 159 0.89 3.73 15.44
N ASN A 160 0.53 3.66 16.72
CA ASN A 160 0.84 2.50 17.57
C ASN A 160 0.03 1.26 17.19
N HIS A 161 0.45 0.57 16.12
CA HIS A 161 -0.21 -0.61 15.58
C HIS A 161 0.76 -1.69 15.13
N THR A 162 0.26 -2.92 15.08
CA THR A 162 0.97 -4.07 14.49
C THR A 162 0.07 -4.69 13.42
N ILE A 163 0.59 -4.81 12.21
CA ILE A 163 -0.12 -5.34 11.05
C ILE A 163 0.53 -6.64 10.59
N ASN A 164 -0.29 -7.67 10.40
CA ASN A 164 0.13 -8.96 9.89
C ASN A 164 0.28 -8.92 8.37
N VAL A 165 1.47 -9.20 7.85
CA VAL A 165 1.76 -9.05 6.42
C VAL A 165 2.21 -10.37 5.81
N PHE A 166 1.72 -10.64 4.58
CA PHE A 166 2.16 -11.71 3.71
C PHE A 166 2.40 -11.17 2.30
N ASP A 167 3.61 -11.32 1.78
CA ASP A 167 4.00 -10.80 0.46
C ASP A 167 3.97 -11.87 -0.66
N GLY A 168 3.32 -13.00 -0.39
CA GLY A 168 3.29 -14.16 -1.29
C GLY A 168 4.45 -15.15 -1.05
N ARG A 169 5.45 -14.79 -0.24
CA ARG A 169 6.62 -15.65 0.05
C ARG A 169 7.05 -15.62 1.51
N ARG A 170 6.83 -14.50 2.20
CA ARG A 170 7.27 -14.25 3.58
C ARG A 170 6.11 -13.78 4.42
N ARG A 171 6.07 -14.24 5.65
CA ARG A 171 5.15 -13.81 6.68
C ARG A 171 5.91 -12.97 7.70
N PHE A 172 5.48 -11.75 7.93
CA PHE A 172 6.09 -10.82 8.88
C PHE A 172 5.04 -9.90 9.47
N ASN A 173 5.38 -9.25 10.58
CA ASN A 173 4.58 -8.15 11.10
C ASN A 173 5.30 -6.84 10.82
N LEU A 174 4.54 -5.82 10.47
CA LEU A 174 4.95 -4.43 10.53
C LEU A 174 4.43 -3.85 11.84
N GLN A 175 5.35 -3.53 12.75
CA GLN A 175 5.04 -2.86 14.00
C GLN A 175 5.42 -1.40 13.87
N PHE A 176 4.44 -0.53 14.08
CA PHE A 176 4.62 0.92 14.12
C PHE A 176 4.55 1.36 15.59
N ILE A 177 5.48 2.24 15.97
CA ILE A 177 5.59 2.77 17.33
C ILE A 177 5.74 4.28 17.18
N GLU A 178 4.80 5.03 17.72
CA GLU A 178 4.87 6.49 17.72
C GLU A 178 6.09 6.98 18.48
N ILE A 179 6.85 7.89 17.87
CA ILE A 179 8.01 8.56 18.46
C ILE A 179 7.61 9.99 18.81
N ASP A 180 6.93 10.67 17.87
CA ASP A 180 6.54 12.06 17.99
C ASP A 180 5.36 12.36 17.08
N LYS A 181 4.64 13.44 17.36
CA LYS A 181 3.52 13.87 16.57
C LYS A 181 3.32 15.38 16.65
N ASN A 182 2.89 15.96 15.54
CA ASN A 182 2.39 17.33 15.48
C ASN A 182 1.03 17.39 14.75
N ASN A 183 0.48 18.55 14.49
CA ASN A 183 -0.86 18.70 13.92
C ASN A 183 -1.06 18.00 12.57
N ASN A 184 0.00 17.82 11.78
CA ASN A 184 -0.07 17.31 10.41
C ASN A 184 0.75 16.05 10.18
N GLU A 185 1.65 15.70 11.11
CA GLU A 185 2.60 14.60 10.94
C GLU A 185 2.58 13.64 12.12
N LEU A 186 2.73 12.36 11.81
CA LEU A 186 3.07 11.31 12.77
C LEU A 186 4.46 10.77 12.44
N ILE A 187 5.36 10.78 13.42
CA ILE A 187 6.71 10.22 13.31
C ILE A 187 6.73 8.90 14.02
N CYS A 188 6.97 7.82 13.29
CA CYS A 188 6.84 6.46 13.80
C CYS A 188 8.13 5.67 13.55
N LYS A 189 8.51 4.86 14.51
CA LYS A 189 9.49 3.78 14.32
C LYS A 189 8.77 2.60 13.65
N LEU A 190 9.32 2.11 12.56
CA LEU A 190 8.86 0.90 11.87
C LEU A 190 9.78 -0.27 12.20
N LYS A 191 9.22 -1.36 12.71
CA LYS A 191 9.94 -2.62 12.93
C LYS A 191 9.35 -3.73 12.07
N ILE A 192 10.23 -4.53 11.45
CA ILE A 192 9.87 -5.72 10.68
C ILE A 192 10.15 -6.95 11.57
N ILE A 193 9.08 -7.56 12.06
CA ILE A 193 9.14 -8.77 12.89
C ILE A 193 8.92 -9.96 11.96
N ARG A 194 9.99 -10.71 11.70
CA ARG A 194 9.98 -11.87 10.80
C ARG A 194 9.33 -13.05 11.48
N ILE A 195 8.41 -13.73 10.78
CA ILE A 195 7.63 -14.84 11.32
C ILE A 195 8.00 -16.15 10.61
N ALA A 196 7.86 -16.23 9.26
CA ALA A 196 8.10 -17.43 8.48
C ALA A 196 8.42 -17.14 7.00
N GLY A 197 8.90 -18.12 6.26
CA GLY A 197 9.16 -18.00 4.82
C GLY A 197 10.45 -17.26 4.48
N TYR A 198 11.41 -17.17 5.37
CA TYR A 198 12.69 -16.50 5.15
C TYR A 198 13.80 -17.53 4.87
N SER A 199 14.63 -17.25 3.88
CA SER A 199 15.88 -17.95 3.70
C SER A 199 16.93 -17.53 4.75
N LYS A 200 17.92 -18.38 5.05
CA LYS A 200 19.04 -18.05 5.95
C LYS A 200 19.77 -16.75 5.54
N LYS A 201 19.92 -16.54 4.22
CA LYS A 201 20.55 -15.34 3.65
C LYS A 201 19.74 -14.07 3.94
N GLU A 202 18.40 -14.17 3.88
CA GLU A 202 17.52 -13.03 4.18
C GLU A 202 17.53 -12.69 5.66
N LEU A 203 17.57 -13.71 6.53
CA LEU A 203 17.65 -13.51 7.98
C LEU A 203 18.88 -12.72 8.40
N SER A 204 19.99 -12.83 7.68
CA SER A 204 21.23 -12.13 8.00
C SER A 204 21.34 -10.71 7.43
N LYS A 205 20.64 -10.39 6.34
CA LYS A 205 20.90 -9.19 5.51
C LYS A 205 19.86 -8.11 5.54
N HIS A 206 18.59 -8.44 5.78
CA HIS A 206 17.53 -7.44 5.69
C HIS A 206 17.45 -6.55 6.91
N PRO A 207 17.24 -5.23 6.72
CA PRO A 207 16.99 -4.31 7.81
C PRO A 207 15.74 -4.76 8.61
N LYS A 208 15.80 -4.53 9.91
CA LYS A 208 14.74 -4.93 10.84
C LYS A 208 13.89 -3.75 11.30
N GLU A 209 14.40 -2.55 11.14
CA GLU A 209 13.75 -1.34 11.61
C GLU A 209 14.13 -0.12 10.76
N GLY A 210 13.30 0.89 10.84
CA GLY A 210 13.47 2.19 10.20
C GLY A 210 12.56 3.21 10.85
N ASN A 211 12.50 4.40 10.26
CA ASN A 211 11.56 5.44 10.64
C ASN A 211 10.65 5.74 9.45
N ILE A 212 9.41 6.10 9.75
CA ILE A 212 8.43 6.53 8.78
C ILE A 212 7.75 7.79 9.30
N ILE A 213 7.57 8.76 8.42
CA ILE A 213 6.81 9.98 8.68
C ILE A 213 5.55 9.91 7.84
N PHE A 214 4.42 10.06 8.48
CA PHE A 214 3.12 10.15 7.83
C PHE A 214 2.63 11.59 7.87
N ASN A 215 2.03 12.06 6.76
CA ASN A 215 1.33 13.32 6.68
C ASN A 215 -0.16 13.10 6.46
N LYS A 216 -0.98 14.00 7.02
CA LYS A 216 -2.38 14.13 6.59
C LYS A 216 -2.42 14.59 5.14
N LEU A 217 -3.17 13.90 4.30
CA LEU A 217 -3.49 14.40 2.97
C LEU A 217 -4.62 15.42 3.09
N SER A 218 -4.42 16.62 2.56
CA SER A 218 -5.34 17.76 2.72
C SER A 218 -6.76 17.52 2.19
N ASN A 219 -6.94 16.56 1.30
CA ASN A 219 -8.20 16.29 0.61
C ASN A 219 -8.80 14.91 0.93
N ILE A 220 -8.20 14.13 1.82
CA ILE A 220 -8.79 12.91 2.38
C ILE A 220 -8.98 13.14 3.87
N GLU A 221 -10.21 13.37 4.28
CA GLU A 221 -10.52 13.37 5.70
C GLU A 221 -10.17 11.99 6.28
N ASN A 222 -9.45 12.01 7.40
CA ASN A 222 -9.13 10.79 8.14
C ASN A 222 -8.20 9.80 7.45
N PHE A 223 -7.18 10.29 6.73
CA PHE A 223 -6.14 9.45 6.16
C PHE A 223 -4.75 10.07 6.30
N TYR A 224 -3.78 9.25 6.75
CA TYR A 224 -2.38 9.60 6.76
C TYR A 224 -1.64 8.85 5.66
N PHE A 225 -0.87 9.56 4.85
CA PHE A 225 -0.04 8.97 3.80
C PHE A 225 1.44 9.02 4.19
N PRO A 226 2.24 7.97 3.87
CA PRO A 226 3.69 8.01 4.13
C PRO A 226 4.36 9.08 3.28
N LYS A 227 4.89 10.11 3.94
CA LYS A 227 5.69 11.16 3.32
C LYS A 227 7.14 10.72 3.13
N GLU A 228 7.69 10.05 4.13
CA GLU A 228 9.08 9.70 4.20
C GLU A 228 9.27 8.34 4.85
N VAL A 229 10.17 7.51 4.30
CA VAL A 229 10.62 6.28 4.93
C VAL A 229 12.15 6.26 4.93
N LYS A 230 12.77 6.06 6.08
CA LYS A 230 14.22 5.94 6.22
C LYS A 230 14.60 4.63 6.90
N ILE A 231 15.40 3.83 6.21
CA ILE A 231 15.84 2.53 6.68
C ILE A 231 17.38 2.51 6.74
N PRO A 232 17.98 2.37 7.92
CA PRO A 232 19.44 2.27 8.03
C PRO A 232 19.93 0.95 7.44
N LEU A 233 21.02 1.00 6.71
CA LEU A 233 21.71 -0.14 6.12
C LEU A 233 23.15 -0.17 6.58
N SER A 234 23.84 -1.29 6.39
CA SER A 234 25.29 -1.41 6.71
C SER A 234 26.17 -0.45 5.91
N ILE A 235 25.72 -0.02 4.74
CA ILE A 235 26.42 0.91 3.85
C ILE A 235 25.72 2.28 3.72
N GLY A 236 25.10 2.78 4.78
CA GLY A 236 24.39 4.04 4.78
C GLY A 236 22.89 3.90 5.05
N SER A 237 22.03 4.59 4.29
CA SER A 237 20.58 4.50 4.47
C SER A 237 19.86 4.39 3.14
N PHE A 238 18.77 3.64 3.14
CA PHE A 238 17.75 3.72 2.11
C PHE A 238 16.69 4.73 2.54
N TYR A 239 16.36 5.64 1.65
CA TYR A 239 15.45 6.72 1.91
C TYR A 239 14.42 6.80 0.79
N VAL A 240 13.16 6.89 1.14
CA VAL A 240 12.05 7.07 0.21
C VAL A 240 11.34 8.36 0.59
N ASN A 241 11.05 9.19 -0.38
CA ASN A 241 10.37 10.46 -0.18
C ASN A 241 9.25 10.64 -1.20
N LEU A 242 8.11 11.11 -0.73
CA LEU A 242 7.05 11.62 -1.57
C LEU A 242 7.43 13.02 -2.03
N THR A 243 7.55 13.21 -3.34
CA THR A 243 7.98 14.50 -3.93
C THR A 243 6.82 15.38 -4.35
N GLU A 244 5.75 14.77 -4.85
CA GLU A 244 4.55 15.47 -5.31
C GLU A 244 3.32 14.62 -5.09
N ASN A 245 2.22 15.28 -4.73
CA ASN A 245 0.89 14.70 -4.76
C ASN A 245 -0.09 15.75 -5.31
N TYR A 246 -0.94 15.35 -6.21
CA TYR A 246 -2.03 16.20 -6.72
C TYR A 246 -3.26 15.37 -7.00
N VAL A 247 -4.42 15.98 -6.78
CA VAL A 247 -5.72 15.39 -7.08
C VAL A 247 -5.94 15.48 -8.59
N LEU A 248 -6.26 14.37 -9.22
CA LEU A 248 -6.72 14.34 -10.60
C LEU A 248 -8.22 14.65 -10.60
N GLN A 249 -8.61 15.69 -11.29
CA GLN A 249 -10.03 16.05 -11.51
C GLN A 249 -10.68 15.14 -12.53
#